data_61f0efbb16a52543000f853634fdde11
#
_entry.id   61f0efbb16a52543000f853634fdde11
#
_cell.length_a   1.000
_cell.length_b   1.000
_cell.length_c   1.000
_cell.angle_alpha   90.00
_cell.angle_beta   90.00
_cell.angle_gamma   90.00
#
_symmetry.space_group_name_H-M   'P 1'
#
loop_
_entity.id
_entity.type
_entity.pdbx_description
1 polymer ?
#
loop_
_entity_poly.entity_id
_entity_poly.type
_entity_poly.pdbx_seq_one_letter_code
_entity_poly.pdbx_strand_id
1 'polypeptide(L)'
;MRSAGCIVNDIADRNIDKLVDRTKNRPIASGKISVLNASIYASILCFIAFLVLINFNIFTIYMALFSMPLAFTYPLMKRFTYWPQLFLGITFNYGLVLAWISVQNEVSITPIIFYFGAIFWTLGYDTIYGYQ
;
A
#
# COMPACT_ATOMS: atom_id res chain seq x y z
N MET A 1 -7.98 2.29 -2.59
CA MET A 1 -7.05 1.66 -1.60
C MET A 1 -5.76 2.44 -1.41
N ARG A 2 -5.07 2.94 -2.46
CA ARG A 2 -3.79 3.66 -2.30
C ARG A 2 -3.87 4.84 -1.34
N SER A 3 -4.88 5.72 -1.50
CA SER A 3 -5.06 6.88 -0.62
C SER A 3 -5.30 6.50 0.85
N ALA A 4 -6.08 5.45 1.11
CA ALA A 4 -6.26 4.93 2.46
C ALA A 4 -4.94 4.41 3.05
N GLY A 5 -4.14 3.69 2.25
CA GLY A 5 -2.81 3.23 2.64
C GLY A 5 -1.86 4.37 3.00
N CYS A 6 -1.86 5.47 2.22
CA CYS A 6 -1.08 6.66 2.53
C CYS A 6 -1.49 7.29 3.88
N ILE A 7 -2.81 7.40 4.14
CA ILE A 7 -3.30 7.94 5.41
C ILE A 7 -2.85 7.05 6.59
N VAL A 8 -2.98 5.74 6.46
CA VAL A 8 -2.55 4.78 7.51
C VAL A 8 -1.03 4.88 7.74
N ASN A 9 -0.23 4.99 6.67
CA ASN A 9 1.20 5.20 6.79
C ASN A 9 1.55 6.52 7.50
N ASP A 10 0.88 7.62 7.15
CA ASP A 10 1.12 8.93 7.78
C ASP A 10 0.69 8.94 9.26
N ILE A 11 -0.35 8.16 9.65
CA ILE A 11 -0.72 7.97 11.04
C ILE A 11 0.37 7.19 11.79
N ALA A 12 0.89 6.10 11.19
CA ALA A 12 1.92 5.26 11.78
C ALA A 12 3.24 6.04 11.97
N ASP A 13 3.63 6.81 10.98
CA ASP A 13 4.92 7.53 10.95
C ASP A 13 4.84 8.94 11.54
N ARG A 14 3.68 9.41 12.03
CA ARG A 14 3.43 10.80 12.47
C ARG A 14 4.50 11.38 13.40
N ASN A 15 5.04 10.58 14.31
CA ASN A 15 6.02 11.02 15.29
C ASN A 15 7.42 11.18 14.67
N ILE A 16 7.74 10.33 13.70
CA ILE A 16 9.00 10.37 12.93
C ILE A 16 8.93 11.53 11.93
N ASP A 17 7.81 11.67 11.23
CA ASP A 17 7.58 12.72 10.23
C ASP A 17 7.73 14.14 10.81
N LYS A 18 7.44 14.34 12.10
CA LYS A 18 7.67 15.62 12.79
C LYS A 18 9.15 16.00 12.89
N LEU A 19 10.03 15.02 12.92
CA LEU A 19 11.48 15.21 13.13
C LEU A 19 12.23 15.41 11.80
N VAL A 20 11.59 15.15 10.66
CA VAL A 20 12.21 15.22 9.34
C VAL A 20 11.72 16.46 8.60
N ASP A 21 12.64 17.33 8.17
CA ASP A 21 12.32 18.61 7.52
C ASP A 21 11.40 18.46 6.30
N ARG A 22 11.57 17.41 5.51
CA ARG A 22 10.77 17.13 4.32
C ARG A 22 9.31 16.76 4.65
N THR A 23 9.07 16.14 5.80
CA THR A 23 7.75 15.52 6.14
C THR A 23 7.03 16.22 7.29
N LYS A 24 7.69 17.09 8.06
CA LYS A 24 7.10 17.82 9.21
C LYS A 24 5.83 18.61 8.86
N ASN A 25 5.69 19.04 7.61
CA ASN A 25 4.54 19.80 7.12
C ASN A 25 3.36 18.94 6.66
N ARG A 26 3.48 17.60 6.71
CA ARG A 26 2.36 16.70 6.39
C ARG A 26 1.16 16.99 7.31
N PRO A 27 -0.08 16.91 6.80
CA PRO A 27 -1.27 17.33 7.55
C PRO A 27 -1.44 16.65 8.91
N ILE A 28 -1.09 15.37 9.03
CA ILE A 28 -1.19 14.60 10.29
C ILE A 28 0.01 14.90 11.20
N ALA A 29 1.23 14.97 10.66
CA ALA A 29 2.43 15.28 11.41
C ALA A 29 2.38 16.71 11.98
N SER A 30 1.92 17.69 11.19
CA SER A 30 1.76 19.09 11.62
C SER A 30 0.57 19.35 12.56
N GLY A 31 -0.30 18.34 12.77
CA GLY A 31 -1.49 18.47 13.60
C GLY A 31 -2.67 19.20 12.95
N LYS A 32 -2.59 19.55 11.65
CA LYS A 32 -3.71 20.15 10.89
C LYS A 32 -4.91 19.23 10.78
N ILE A 33 -4.67 17.91 10.74
CA ILE A 33 -5.71 16.88 10.75
C ILE A 33 -5.47 15.99 11.96
N SER A 34 -6.50 15.80 12.79
CA SER A 34 -6.43 14.88 13.93
C SER A 34 -6.34 13.42 13.45
N VAL A 35 -5.71 12.57 14.26
CA VAL A 35 -5.61 11.13 13.96
C VAL A 35 -7.01 10.50 13.82
N LEU A 36 -7.97 10.95 14.63
CA LEU A 36 -9.36 10.48 14.57
C LEU A 36 -9.99 10.79 13.21
N ASN A 37 -9.89 12.04 12.74
CA ASN A 37 -10.43 12.43 11.44
C ASN A 37 -9.72 11.69 10.29
N ALA A 38 -8.40 11.55 10.36
CA ALA A 38 -7.64 10.78 9.39
C ALA A 38 -8.10 9.31 9.33
N SER A 39 -8.34 8.69 10.49
CA SER A 39 -8.84 7.31 10.58
C SER A 39 -10.25 7.18 10.00
N ILE A 40 -11.14 8.16 10.24
CA ILE A 40 -12.48 8.19 9.64
C ILE A 40 -12.38 8.27 8.11
N TYR A 41 -11.54 9.16 7.56
CA TYR A 41 -11.33 9.26 6.11
C TYR A 41 -10.77 7.95 5.53
N ALA A 42 -9.79 7.33 6.19
CA ALA A 42 -9.26 6.05 5.75
C ALA A 42 -10.33 4.96 5.73
N SER A 43 -11.19 4.91 6.76
CA SER A 43 -12.29 3.94 6.86
C SER A 43 -13.33 4.14 5.76
N ILE A 44 -13.71 5.38 5.47
CA ILE A 44 -14.63 5.70 4.36
C ILE A 44 -14.04 5.25 3.03
N LEU A 45 -12.76 5.53 2.77
CA LEU A 45 -12.09 5.12 1.53
C LEU A 45 -11.99 3.58 1.42
N CYS A 46 -11.73 2.89 2.52
CA CYS A 46 -11.74 1.43 2.56
C CYS A 46 -13.14 0.87 2.29
N PHE A 47 -14.17 1.48 2.86
CA PHE A 47 -15.56 1.06 2.65
C PHE A 47 -15.97 1.24 1.18
N ILE A 48 -15.67 2.39 0.57
CA ILE A 48 -15.94 2.61 -0.86
C ILE A 48 -15.18 1.58 -1.72
N ALA A 49 -13.91 1.32 -1.41
CA ALA A 49 -13.13 0.29 -2.11
C ALA A 49 -13.72 -1.11 -1.95
N PHE A 50 -14.28 -1.43 -0.78
CA PHE A 50 -14.97 -2.69 -0.54
C PHE A 50 -16.25 -2.81 -1.39
N LEU A 51 -17.05 -1.74 -1.48
CA LEU A 51 -18.24 -1.72 -2.34
C LEU A 51 -17.89 -1.94 -3.82
N VAL A 52 -16.74 -1.45 -4.27
CA VAL A 52 -16.24 -1.74 -5.62
C VAL A 52 -15.81 -3.19 -5.73
N LEU A 53 -15.08 -3.71 -4.72
CA LEU A 53 -14.53 -5.06 -4.73
C LEU A 53 -15.62 -6.14 -4.85
N ILE A 54 -16.74 -5.99 -4.16
CA ILE A 54 -17.84 -7.00 -4.20
C ILE A 54 -18.50 -7.14 -5.57
N ASN A 55 -18.22 -6.24 -6.52
CA ASN A 55 -18.71 -6.35 -7.91
C ASN A 55 -17.78 -7.17 -8.82
N PHE A 56 -16.63 -7.62 -8.32
CA PHE A 56 -15.72 -8.48 -9.07
C PHE A 56 -16.07 -9.97 -8.88
N ASN A 57 -15.42 -10.84 -9.67
CA ASN A 57 -15.56 -12.27 -9.51
C ASN A 57 -15.06 -12.73 -8.13
N ILE A 58 -15.60 -13.85 -7.65
CA ILE A 58 -15.33 -14.38 -6.31
C ILE A 58 -13.83 -14.66 -6.08
N PHE A 59 -13.12 -15.09 -7.12
CA PHE A 59 -11.70 -15.37 -7.04
C PHE A 59 -10.88 -14.07 -6.78
N THR A 60 -11.21 -12.98 -7.47
CA THR A 60 -10.63 -11.66 -7.23
C THR A 60 -10.89 -11.18 -5.80
N ILE A 61 -12.11 -11.40 -5.28
CA ILE A 61 -12.46 -11.02 -3.91
C ILE A 61 -11.56 -11.74 -2.90
N TYR A 62 -11.39 -13.06 -3.02
CA TYR A 62 -10.51 -13.82 -2.13
C TYR A 62 -9.05 -13.37 -2.23
N MET A 63 -8.55 -13.19 -3.44
CA MET A 63 -7.17 -12.73 -3.65
C MET A 63 -6.93 -11.31 -3.14
N ALA A 64 -7.92 -10.42 -3.27
CA ALA A 64 -7.85 -9.08 -2.71
C ALA A 64 -7.86 -9.10 -1.17
N LEU A 65 -8.70 -9.92 -0.55
CA LEU A 65 -8.71 -10.08 0.91
C LEU A 65 -7.39 -10.67 1.42
N PHE A 66 -6.81 -11.62 0.69
CA PHE A 66 -5.50 -12.18 1.01
C PHE A 66 -4.37 -11.14 0.97
N SER A 67 -4.49 -10.08 0.16
CA SER A 67 -3.51 -8.98 0.13
C SER A 67 -3.59 -8.03 1.32
N MET A 68 -4.69 -8.02 2.08
CA MET A 68 -4.88 -7.10 3.20
C MET A 68 -3.83 -7.23 4.31
N PRO A 69 -3.49 -8.45 4.81
CA PRO A 69 -2.41 -8.61 5.78
C PRO A 69 -1.09 -8.00 5.28
N LEU A 70 -0.78 -8.18 4.00
CA LEU A 70 0.43 -7.63 3.38
C LEU A 70 0.42 -6.09 3.42
N ALA A 71 -0.71 -5.47 3.07
CA ALA A 71 -0.87 -4.02 3.08
C ALA A 71 -0.79 -3.42 4.49
N PHE A 72 -1.32 -4.10 5.50
CA PHE A 72 -1.29 -3.61 6.89
C PHE A 72 0.07 -3.86 7.58
N THR A 73 0.81 -4.90 7.18
CA THR A 73 2.13 -5.18 7.76
C THR A 73 3.23 -4.32 7.16
N TYR A 74 3.07 -3.82 5.94
CA TYR A 74 4.09 -3.02 5.26
C TYR A 74 4.62 -1.82 6.08
N PRO A 75 3.79 -0.96 6.71
CA PRO A 75 4.29 0.16 7.52
C PRO A 75 5.14 -0.30 8.70
N LEU A 76 4.87 -1.50 9.24
CA LEU A 76 5.63 -2.08 10.34
C LEU A 76 6.98 -2.65 9.87
N MET A 77 7.05 -3.15 8.64
CA MET A 77 8.27 -3.76 8.09
C MET A 77 9.44 -2.79 8.05
N LYS A 78 9.22 -1.51 7.90
CA LYS A 78 10.26 -0.46 8.01
C LYS A 78 11.03 -0.51 9.34
N ARG A 79 10.44 -1.09 10.39
CA ARG A 79 11.03 -1.18 11.74
C ARG A 79 11.74 -2.51 12.00
N PHE A 80 11.42 -3.53 11.22
CA PHE A 80 11.88 -4.90 11.48
C PHE A 80 12.84 -5.44 10.42
N THR A 81 12.94 -4.81 9.25
CA THR A 81 13.77 -5.30 8.15
C THR A 81 14.67 -4.22 7.58
N TYR A 82 15.85 -4.64 7.11
CA TYR A 82 16.77 -3.79 6.34
C TYR A 82 16.36 -3.64 4.87
N TRP A 83 15.28 -4.31 4.43
CA TRP A 83 14.80 -4.33 3.04
C TRP A 83 13.35 -3.85 2.92
N PRO A 84 13.00 -2.67 3.49
CA PRO A 84 11.63 -2.15 3.40
C PRO A 84 11.16 -1.91 1.96
N GLN A 85 12.09 -1.58 1.04
CA GLN A 85 11.83 -1.35 -0.37
C GLN A 85 11.33 -2.62 -1.09
N LEU A 86 11.85 -3.79 -0.70
CA LEU A 86 11.38 -5.06 -1.24
C LEU A 86 9.93 -5.33 -0.83
N PHE A 87 9.60 -5.12 0.45
CA PHE A 87 8.22 -5.25 0.94
C PHE A 87 7.27 -4.25 0.29
N LEU A 88 7.73 -3.02 0.06
CA LEU A 88 6.97 -2.05 -0.73
C LEU A 88 6.69 -2.59 -2.14
N GLY A 89 7.71 -3.10 -2.82
CA GLY A 89 7.58 -3.69 -4.16
C GLY A 89 6.57 -4.81 -4.21
N ILE A 90 6.63 -5.75 -3.26
CA ILE A 90 5.69 -6.86 -3.15
C ILE A 90 4.26 -6.35 -2.93
N THR A 91 4.06 -5.48 -1.94
CA THR A 91 2.73 -5.02 -1.54
C THR A 91 2.11 -4.10 -2.61
N PHE A 92 2.88 -3.17 -3.13
CA PHE A 92 2.39 -2.16 -4.05
C PHE A 92 2.02 -2.74 -5.42
N ASN A 93 2.84 -3.66 -5.93
CA ASN A 93 2.63 -4.24 -7.26
C ASN A 93 1.65 -5.42 -7.26
N TYR A 94 1.16 -5.88 -6.12
CA TYR A 94 0.16 -6.95 -6.04
C TYR A 94 -1.11 -6.62 -6.81
N GLY A 95 -1.43 -5.34 -6.97
CA GLY A 95 -2.55 -4.85 -7.77
C GLY A 95 -2.49 -5.29 -9.24
N LEU A 96 -1.31 -5.56 -9.80
CA LEU A 96 -1.14 -6.08 -11.16
C LEU A 96 -1.75 -7.48 -11.28
N VAL A 97 -1.46 -8.34 -10.31
CA VAL A 97 -2.01 -9.72 -10.26
C VAL A 97 -3.53 -9.68 -10.08
N LEU A 98 -4.03 -8.80 -9.20
CA LEU A 98 -5.47 -8.62 -8.99
C LEU A 98 -6.17 -8.11 -10.26
N ALA A 99 -5.56 -7.17 -10.98
CA ALA A 99 -6.12 -6.66 -12.24
C ALA A 99 -6.27 -7.78 -13.28
N TRP A 100 -5.25 -8.64 -13.41
CA TRP A 100 -5.33 -9.80 -14.30
C TRP A 100 -6.44 -10.76 -13.91
N ILE A 101 -6.49 -11.16 -12.64
CA ILE A 101 -7.49 -12.10 -12.12
C ILE A 101 -8.91 -11.54 -12.29
N SER A 102 -9.08 -10.21 -12.13
CA SER A 102 -10.40 -9.59 -12.26
C SER A 102 -11.00 -9.71 -13.65
N VAL A 103 -10.17 -9.85 -14.68
CA VAL A 103 -10.59 -9.97 -16.09
C VAL A 103 -10.60 -11.42 -16.54
N GLN A 104 -9.52 -12.15 -16.26
CA GLN A 104 -9.34 -13.52 -16.78
C GLN A 104 -9.91 -14.61 -15.87
N ASN A 105 -10.21 -14.28 -14.60
CA ASN A 105 -10.67 -15.21 -13.57
C ASN A 105 -9.69 -16.40 -13.33
N GLU A 106 -8.44 -16.25 -13.71
CA GLU A 106 -7.39 -17.26 -13.54
C GLU A 106 -6.03 -16.63 -13.26
N VAL A 107 -5.12 -17.40 -12.70
CA VAL A 107 -3.70 -17.03 -12.58
C VAL A 107 -2.93 -17.68 -13.71
N SER A 108 -2.21 -16.89 -14.49
CA SER A 108 -1.29 -17.39 -15.52
C SER A 108 0.14 -16.98 -15.21
N ILE A 109 1.08 -17.51 -15.95
CA ILE A 109 2.51 -17.18 -15.79
C ILE A 109 2.81 -15.73 -16.18
N THR A 110 2.06 -15.17 -17.10
CA THR A 110 2.27 -13.82 -17.62
C THR A 110 2.21 -12.74 -16.55
N PRO A 111 1.12 -12.59 -15.75
CA PRO A 111 1.07 -11.58 -14.68
C PRO A 111 2.12 -11.82 -13.60
N ILE A 112 2.54 -13.08 -13.38
CA ILE A 112 3.59 -13.40 -12.40
C ILE A 112 4.94 -12.83 -12.86
N ILE A 113 5.31 -13.00 -14.13
CA ILE A 113 6.55 -12.44 -14.68
C ILE A 113 6.53 -10.91 -14.60
N PHE A 114 5.42 -10.27 -15.00
CA PHE A 114 5.27 -8.82 -14.88
C PHE A 114 5.32 -8.34 -13.43
N TYR A 115 4.74 -9.10 -12.50
CA TYR A 115 4.78 -8.77 -11.08
C TYR A 115 6.21 -8.76 -10.54
N PHE A 116 7.03 -9.76 -10.87
CA PHE A 116 8.45 -9.78 -10.49
C PHE A 116 9.21 -8.60 -11.11
N GLY A 117 9.00 -8.31 -12.39
CA GLY A 117 9.59 -7.15 -13.05
C GLY A 117 9.23 -5.83 -12.34
N ALA A 118 7.97 -5.66 -11.96
CA ALA A 118 7.48 -4.49 -11.24
C ALA A 118 8.07 -4.40 -9.82
N ILE A 119 8.29 -5.53 -9.12
CA ILE A 119 8.98 -5.55 -7.82
C ILE A 119 10.41 -5.04 -7.97
N PHE A 120 11.18 -5.55 -8.95
CA PHE A 120 12.56 -5.10 -9.19
C PHE A 120 12.61 -3.62 -9.60
N TRP A 121 11.68 -3.15 -10.41
CA TRP A 121 11.54 -1.74 -10.75
C TRP A 121 11.32 -0.88 -9.50
N THR A 122 10.37 -1.28 -8.65
CA THR A 122 10.07 -0.56 -7.40
C THR A 122 11.26 -0.56 -6.46
N LEU A 123 11.97 -1.69 -6.35
CA LEU A 123 13.17 -1.81 -5.52
C LEU A 123 14.27 -0.82 -5.96
N GLY A 124 14.56 -0.76 -7.27
CA GLY A 124 15.54 0.18 -7.82
C GLY A 124 15.12 1.64 -7.61
N TYR A 125 13.89 1.97 -7.96
CA TYR A 125 13.33 3.31 -7.84
C TYR A 125 13.32 3.82 -6.39
N ASP A 126 12.78 3.03 -5.46
CA ASP A 126 12.64 3.44 -4.06
C ASP A 126 13.99 3.51 -3.34
N THR A 127 14.94 2.67 -3.73
CA THR A 127 16.32 2.75 -3.22
C THR A 127 16.98 4.06 -3.63
N ILE A 128 16.88 4.46 -4.90
CA ILE A 128 17.43 5.75 -5.38
C ILE A 128 16.75 6.92 -4.66
N TYR A 129 15.44 6.86 -4.47
CA TYR A 129 14.68 7.90 -3.77
C TYR A 129 15.03 8.00 -2.28
N GLY A 130 15.42 6.89 -1.67
CA GLY A 130 15.84 6.84 -0.26
C GLY A 130 17.18 7.52 0.01
N TYR A 131 18.00 7.76 -1.03
CA TYR A 131 19.29 8.47 -0.93
C TYR A 131 19.17 9.99 -1.13
N GLN A 132 18.02 10.51 -1.48
CA GLN A 132 17.73 11.95 -1.63
C GLN A 132 17.13 12.55 -0.36
#